data_efbcab99e489d8456831265aafebeb44
#
_entry.id   efbcab99e489d8456831265aafebeb44
#
_cell.length_a   1.000
_cell.length_b   1.000
_cell.length_c   1.000
_cell.angle_alpha   90.00
_cell.angle_beta   90.00
_cell.angle_gamma   90.00
#
_symmetry.space_group_name_H-M   'P 1'
#
loop_
_entity.id
_entity.type
_entity.pdbx_description
1 polymer ?
#
loop_
_entity_poly.entity_id
_entity_poly.type
_entity_poly.pdbx_seq_one_letter_code
_entity_poly.pdbx_strand_id
1 'polypeptide(L)'
;MQPKEIDILSIMKDLVSVQSDTGTRQEERAAEKIAEYFESDAYFAAHPDHWGLCDTGDFLGRRVVWALKEGKSRKVLVLTGHYDAVETDCYGELKPLALDP
;
A
#
# COMPACT_ATOMS: atom_id res chain seq x y z
N MET A 1 1.06 -19.56 -19.15
CA MET A 1 1.66 -19.02 -17.92
C MET A 1 0.61 -18.98 -16.84
N GLN A 2 0.76 -19.76 -15.79
CA GLN A 2 -0.19 -19.72 -14.69
C GLN A 2 -0.01 -18.39 -13.92
N PRO A 3 -1.11 -17.72 -13.55
CA PRO A 3 -0.99 -16.53 -12.70
C PRO A 3 -0.31 -16.92 -11.39
N LYS A 4 0.64 -16.13 -10.98
CA LYS A 4 1.29 -16.29 -9.70
C LYS A 4 0.23 -16.12 -8.61
N GLU A 5 0.08 -17.13 -7.77
CA GLU A 5 -0.83 -17.05 -6.65
C GLU A 5 -0.40 -15.89 -5.75
N ILE A 6 -1.34 -14.98 -5.49
CA ILE A 6 -1.07 -13.84 -4.62
C ILE A 6 -1.10 -14.32 -3.18
N ASP A 7 0.02 -14.23 -2.50
CA ASP A 7 0.09 -14.53 -1.08
C ASP A 7 -0.29 -13.28 -0.28
N ILE A 8 -1.59 -13.18 0.02
CA ILE A 8 -2.16 -12.06 0.78
C ILE A 8 -1.49 -11.93 2.15
N LEU A 9 -1.16 -13.05 2.79
CA LEU A 9 -0.53 -13.02 4.10
C LEU A 9 0.88 -12.42 4.04
N SER A 10 1.66 -12.80 3.04
CA SER A 10 3.01 -12.23 2.84
C SER A 10 2.96 -10.74 2.57
N ILE A 11 2.03 -10.29 1.73
CA ILE A 11 1.85 -8.86 1.44
C ILE A 11 1.45 -8.11 2.72
N MET A 12 0.51 -8.66 3.49
CA MET A 12 0.05 -8.03 4.72
C MET A 12 1.20 -7.90 5.74
N LYS A 13 1.99 -8.95 5.93
CA LYS A 13 3.15 -8.94 6.84
C LYS A 13 4.18 -7.91 6.40
N ASP A 14 4.44 -7.83 5.12
CA ASP A 14 5.41 -6.88 4.55
C ASP A 14 4.95 -5.43 4.77
N LEU A 15 3.68 -5.14 4.53
CA LEU A 15 3.13 -3.81 4.75
C LEU A 15 3.08 -3.43 6.24
N VAL A 16 2.74 -4.36 7.13
CA VAL A 16 2.73 -4.12 8.58
C VAL A 16 4.13 -3.83 9.12
N SER A 17 5.16 -4.42 8.52
CA SER A 17 6.55 -4.21 8.94
C SER A 17 7.07 -2.81 8.61
N VAL A 18 6.40 -2.07 7.74
CA VAL A 18 6.77 -0.69 7.38
C VAL A 18 6.15 0.28 8.38
N GLN A 19 7.00 1.06 9.05
CA GLN A 19 6.51 2.10 9.94
C GLN A 19 5.89 3.24 9.13
N SER A 20 4.63 3.57 9.43
CA SER A 20 3.84 4.56 8.70
C SER A 20 2.96 5.38 9.64
N ASP A 21 3.57 5.97 10.65
CA ASP A 21 2.85 6.70 11.70
C ASP A 21 1.98 7.82 11.11
N THR A 22 0.73 7.88 11.55
CA THR A 22 -0.24 8.88 11.10
C THR A 22 0.28 10.30 11.29
N GLY A 23 0.15 11.11 10.25
CA GLY A 23 0.55 12.52 10.29
C GLY A 23 2.04 12.77 10.18
N THR A 24 2.82 11.76 9.76
CA THR A 24 4.27 11.88 9.58
C THR A 24 4.67 11.57 8.14
N ARG A 25 5.90 11.92 7.78
CA ARG A 25 6.48 11.57 6.47
C ARG A 25 6.70 10.07 6.30
N GLN A 26 6.62 9.31 7.38
CA GLN A 26 6.73 7.84 7.34
C GLN A 26 5.58 7.19 6.56
N GLU A 27 4.43 7.85 6.45
CA GLU A 27 3.31 7.34 5.63
C GLU A 27 3.74 7.12 4.19
N GLU A 28 4.66 7.91 3.67
CA GLU A 28 5.17 7.77 2.30
C GLU A 28 5.91 6.45 2.09
N ARG A 29 6.54 5.89 3.12
CA ARG A 29 7.20 4.59 3.03
C ARG A 29 6.21 3.47 2.74
N ALA A 30 5.02 3.53 3.33
CA ALA A 30 3.97 2.57 3.05
C ALA A 30 3.45 2.71 1.62
N ALA A 31 3.29 3.95 1.13
CA ALA A 31 2.88 4.21 -0.25
C ALA A 31 3.91 3.66 -1.24
N GLU A 32 5.19 3.87 -1.00
CA GLU A 32 6.28 3.34 -1.82
C GLU A 32 6.28 1.80 -1.85
N LYS A 33 6.05 1.18 -0.70
CA LYS A 33 5.98 -0.28 -0.60
C LYS A 33 4.80 -0.84 -1.40
N ILE A 34 3.64 -0.20 -1.32
CA ILE A 34 2.48 -0.58 -2.12
C ILE A 34 2.79 -0.42 -3.62
N ALA A 35 3.46 0.67 -4.00
CA ALA A 35 3.85 0.90 -5.39
C ALA A 35 4.76 -0.22 -5.93
N GLU A 36 5.68 -0.72 -5.13
CA GLU A 36 6.54 -1.84 -5.53
C GLU A 36 5.72 -3.08 -5.93
N TYR A 37 4.63 -3.36 -5.22
CA TYR A 37 3.74 -4.47 -5.57
C TYR A 37 3.04 -4.25 -6.91
N PHE A 38 2.58 -3.04 -7.18
CA PHE A 38 1.98 -2.74 -8.49
C PHE A 38 3.01 -2.85 -9.62
N GLU A 39 4.21 -2.35 -9.43
CA GLU A 39 5.29 -2.44 -10.42
C GLU A 39 5.63 -3.89 -10.77
N SER A 40 5.57 -4.79 -9.79
CA SER A 40 5.91 -6.21 -9.97
C SER A 40 4.75 -7.08 -10.44
N ASP A 41 3.52 -6.58 -10.41
CA ASP A 41 2.35 -7.32 -10.86
C ASP A 41 2.26 -7.34 -12.39
N ALA A 42 1.98 -8.52 -12.96
CA ALA A 42 1.96 -8.69 -14.41
C ALA A 42 0.95 -7.80 -15.12
N TYR A 43 -0.25 -7.64 -14.56
CA TYR A 43 -1.28 -6.78 -15.16
C TYR A 43 -0.85 -5.31 -15.13
N PHE A 44 -0.43 -4.81 -13.98
CA PHE A 44 -0.07 -3.40 -13.82
C PHE A 44 1.26 -3.07 -14.50
N ALA A 45 2.18 -4.01 -14.59
CA ALA A 45 3.39 -3.84 -15.40
C ALA A 45 3.08 -3.67 -16.89
N ALA A 46 2.06 -4.39 -17.39
CA ALA A 46 1.58 -4.25 -18.76
C ALA A 46 0.68 -3.02 -18.98
N HIS A 47 0.15 -2.43 -17.90
CA HIS A 47 -0.75 -1.27 -17.93
C HIS A 47 -0.24 -0.19 -16.97
N PRO A 48 0.90 0.44 -17.25
CA PRO A 48 1.51 1.40 -16.31
C PRO A 48 0.69 2.67 -16.09
N ASP A 49 -0.29 2.93 -16.94
CA ASP A 49 -1.25 4.04 -16.80
C ASP A 49 -2.48 3.67 -15.96
N HIS A 50 -2.59 2.42 -15.49
CA HIS A 50 -3.71 1.94 -14.68
C HIS A 50 -3.42 1.98 -13.17
N TRP A 51 -2.30 2.51 -12.76
CA TRP A 51 -1.99 2.71 -11.35
C TRP A 51 -1.04 3.88 -11.19
N GLY A 52 -0.97 4.41 -9.99
CA GLY A 52 -0.03 5.50 -9.72
C GLY A 52 -0.13 6.04 -8.32
N LEU A 53 0.70 7.02 -8.08
CA LEU A 53 0.75 7.79 -6.85
C LEU A 53 0.30 9.21 -7.16
N CYS A 54 -0.77 9.66 -6.53
CA CYS A 54 -1.32 10.99 -6.71
C CYS A 54 -0.85 11.89 -5.58
N ASP A 55 -0.14 12.98 -5.92
CA ASP A 55 0.26 13.99 -4.97
C ASP A 55 -0.96 14.81 -4.55
N THR A 56 -1.19 14.91 -3.25
CA THR A 56 -2.31 15.68 -2.70
C THR A 56 -1.97 17.14 -2.45
N GLY A 57 -0.72 17.56 -2.67
CA GLY A 57 -0.24 18.89 -2.30
C GLY A 57 0.01 19.08 -0.81
N ASP A 58 0.03 17.99 -0.06
CA ASP A 58 0.26 17.98 1.37
C ASP A 58 1.72 18.34 1.70
N PHE A 59 1.93 19.17 2.73
CA PHE A 59 3.29 19.58 3.13
C PHE A 59 4.14 18.42 3.65
N LEU A 60 3.52 17.31 4.07
CA LEU A 60 4.24 16.08 4.46
C LEU A 60 4.65 15.23 3.27
N GLY A 61 4.24 15.59 2.06
CA GLY A 61 4.53 14.83 0.85
C GLY A 61 3.78 13.51 0.76
N ARG A 62 2.62 13.41 1.41
CA ARG A 62 1.78 12.20 1.38
C ARG A 62 1.07 12.08 0.04
N ARG A 63 1.01 10.88 -0.48
CA ARG A 63 0.38 10.59 -1.77
C ARG A 63 -0.71 9.53 -1.63
N VAL A 64 -1.69 9.59 -2.51
CA VAL A 64 -2.71 8.55 -2.61
C VAL A 64 -2.26 7.52 -3.63
N VAL A 65 -2.30 6.25 -3.25
CA VAL A 65 -2.08 5.14 -4.19
C VAL A 65 -3.43 4.78 -4.80
N TRP A 66 -3.47 4.72 -6.12
CA TRP A 66 -4.67 4.33 -6.84
C TRP A 66 -4.34 3.27 -7.88
N ALA A 67 -5.30 2.42 -8.21
CA ALA A 67 -5.17 1.43 -9.26
C ALA A 67 -6.53 1.14 -9.89
N LEU A 68 -6.52 0.87 -11.18
CA LEU A 68 -7.70 0.49 -11.94
C LEU A 68 -7.42 -0.81 -12.68
N LYS A 69 -8.22 -1.83 -12.42
CA LYS A 69 -8.20 -3.06 -13.20
C LYS A 69 -9.49 -3.17 -13.98
N GLU A 70 -9.37 -3.19 -15.30
CA GLU A 70 -10.51 -3.32 -16.18
C GLU A 70 -11.06 -4.75 -16.20
N GLY A 71 -12.38 -4.85 -16.09
CA GLY A 71 -13.10 -6.09 -16.28
C GLY A 71 -13.92 -6.07 -17.56
N LYS A 72 -14.81 -7.04 -17.71
CA LYS A 72 -15.65 -7.20 -18.91
C LYS A 72 -16.96 -6.39 -18.85
N SER A 73 -17.35 -5.92 -17.68
CA SER A 73 -18.60 -5.22 -17.43
C SER A 73 -18.37 -3.72 -17.28
N ARG A 74 -19.43 -2.92 -17.49
CA ARG A 74 -19.40 -1.50 -17.16
C ARG A 74 -19.62 -1.20 -15.69
N LYS A 75 -19.96 -2.23 -14.90
CA LYS A 75 -20.13 -2.09 -13.45
C LYS A 75 -18.76 -1.82 -12.81
N VAL A 76 -18.74 -0.91 -11.85
CA VAL A 76 -17.52 -0.52 -11.15
C VAL A 76 -17.64 -0.89 -9.68
N LEU A 77 -16.63 -1.58 -9.17
CA LEU A 77 -16.44 -1.79 -7.73
C LEU A 77 -15.27 -0.92 -7.28
N VAL A 78 -15.50 -0.09 -6.29
CA VAL A 78 -14.45 0.75 -5.69
C VAL A 78 -14.11 0.20 -4.32
N LEU A 79 -12.82 -0.11 -4.11
CA LEU A 79 -12.29 -0.50 -2.81
C LEU A 79 -11.43 0.64 -2.29
N THR A 80 -11.65 1.03 -1.05
CA THR A 80 -10.88 2.09 -0.42
C THR A 80 -10.31 1.61 0.92
N GLY A 81 -9.18 2.16 1.31
CA GLY A 81 -8.54 1.85 2.57
C GLY A 81 -7.50 2.91 2.90
N HIS A 82 -6.88 2.79 4.06
CA HIS A 82 -5.78 3.66 4.45
C HIS A 82 -4.52 2.84 4.74
N TYR A 83 -3.36 3.45 4.62
CA TYR A 83 -2.09 2.81 4.88
C TYR A 83 -1.32 3.42 6.05
N ASP A 84 -1.82 4.50 6.62
CA ASP A 84 -1.25 5.06 7.83
C ASP A 84 -1.57 4.18 9.04
N ALA A 85 -0.70 4.18 10.02
CA ALA A 85 -0.81 3.37 11.22
C ALA A 85 -0.65 4.21 12.47
N VAL A 86 -1.19 3.70 13.58
CA VAL A 86 -1.01 4.30 14.89
C VAL A 86 0.47 4.23 15.28
N GLU A 87 0.98 5.26 15.93
CA GLU A 87 2.36 5.28 16.42
C GLU A 87 2.62 4.11 17.38
N THR A 88 3.84 3.56 17.32
CA THR A 88 4.19 2.39 18.11
C THR A 88 4.60 2.71 19.56
N ASP A 89 4.78 3.97 19.91
CA ASP A 89 5.19 4.39 21.26
C ASP A 89 4.17 3.98 22.33
N CYS A 90 2.89 3.86 21.97
CA CYS A 90 1.83 3.43 22.87
C CYS A 90 1.89 1.94 23.24
N TYR A 91 2.72 1.14 22.55
CA TYR A 91 2.86 -0.29 22.83
C TYR A 91 3.72 -0.60 24.07
N GLY A 92 4.42 0.40 24.63
CA GLY A 92 5.25 0.20 25.81
C GLY A 92 6.30 -0.89 25.63
N GLU A 93 6.29 -1.90 26.49
CA GLU A 93 7.24 -3.03 26.41
C GLU A 93 7.09 -3.88 25.15
N LEU A 94 5.93 -3.82 24.49
CA LEU A 94 5.66 -4.56 23.26
C LEU A 94 6.10 -3.79 22.01
N LYS A 95 6.62 -2.58 22.16
CA LYS A 95 7.06 -1.75 21.02
C LYS A 95 7.98 -2.50 20.06
N PRO A 96 8.97 -3.31 20.49
CA PRO A 96 9.82 -4.05 19.58
C PRO A 96 9.07 -5.05 18.69
N LEU A 97 7.86 -5.47 19.10
CA LEU A 97 7.04 -6.43 18.36
C LEU A 97 5.99 -5.75 17.48
N ALA A 98 5.82 -4.42 17.58
CA ALA A 98 4.73 -3.70 16.91
C ALA A 98 4.77 -3.81 15.37
N LEU A 99 5.97 -3.91 14.78
CA LEU A 99 6.16 -4.03 13.34
C LEU A 99 6.65 -5.43 12.92
N ASP A 100 6.54 -6.39 13.82
CA ASP A 100 6.95 -7.79 13.60
C ASP A 100 5.70 -8.69 13.63
N PRO A 101 5.01 -8.83 12.50
CA PRO A 101 3.76 -9.58 12.40
C PRO A 101 3.95 -11.11 12.41
#